data_71d8e59d554588af2807687bc12b745a
#
_entry.id   71d8e59d554588af2807687bc12b745a
#
_cell.length_a   1.000
_cell.length_b   1.000
_cell.length_c   1.000
_cell.angle_alpha   90.00
_cell.angle_beta   90.00
_cell.angle_gamma   90.00
#
_symmetry.space_group_name_H-M   'P 1'
#
loop_
_entity.id
_entity.type
_entity.pdbx_description
1 polymer ?
#
loop_
_entity_poly.entity_id
_entity_poly.type
_entity_poly.pdbx_seq_one_letter_code
_entity_poly.pdbx_strand_id
1 'polypeptide(L)'
;SALPTVNRGANIADKVAFEKALNPYPEALPDSVSNLWNARMKSFMELFIKHSDVITRVTAWGVSDGDSWKNDWPVPGRREYPLLFDRNYQPKPFLKEILEPKKAVFDEFTYTVAPKDTDKATDQVTTPGTLNPVLPGCYPDPSICRVGNDYYMVNSSFAFYPGVPIWHSTDLTNWEQLGYVLNRPSQLPMYDGLRISGGIYAPDIKYNPHNGLFYLITTAVDGGGNFFVTTDDPKKGNWSDPTFLPEVGGIDPGFLFDEDGKAYIVNNDGPAGKPEYDGHRAIWIREFDWKNGCTVGKQKMIIDGGVDKTQHPSWIEGPHLYHINGTYYLMAAEGGTGPNHSEVIFTSASPFGPFKPCAINPILTQRGLPGDRPNPVTCVGHADLVETPDGNWYAVF
;
A
#
# COMPACT_ATOMS: atom_id res chain seq x y z
N SER A 1 0.59 -9.03 -19.51
CA SER A 1 1.98 -8.82 -19.92
C SER A 1 2.23 -9.46 -21.28
N ALA A 2 2.96 -8.78 -22.16
CA ALA A 2 3.41 -9.33 -23.44
C ALA A 2 4.57 -10.33 -23.26
N LEU A 3 5.15 -10.38 -22.08
CA LEU A 3 6.28 -11.22 -21.76
C LEU A 3 5.83 -12.50 -21.06
N PRO A 4 6.61 -13.60 -21.18
CA PRO A 4 6.36 -14.82 -20.44
C PRO A 4 6.24 -14.54 -18.94
N THR A 5 5.25 -15.14 -18.31
CA THR A 5 5.15 -15.07 -16.83
C THR A 5 6.31 -15.88 -16.25
N VAL A 6 7.11 -15.23 -15.42
CA VAL A 6 8.14 -15.92 -14.63
C VAL A 6 7.43 -16.84 -13.65
N ASN A 7 7.80 -18.11 -13.65
CA ASN A 7 7.29 -19.05 -12.65
C ASN A 7 7.75 -18.57 -11.27
N ARG A 8 6.83 -18.29 -10.37
CA ARG A 8 7.09 -17.64 -9.05
C ARG A 8 8.04 -18.42 -8.13
N GLY A 9 8.41 -19.65 -8.49
CA GLY A 9 9.41 -20.45 -7.78
C GLY A 9 10.80 -20.45 -8.40
N ALA A 10 11.06 -19.67 -9.46
CA ALA A 10 12.40 -19.58 -10.02
C ALA A 10 13.29 -18.79 -9.05
N ASN A 11 14.33 -19.44 -8.57
CA ASN A 11 15.34 -18.81 -7.71
C ASN A 11 16.05 -17.69 -8.50
N ILE A 12 15.74 -16.45 -8.20
CA ILE A 12 16.30 -15.26 -8.87
C ILE A 12 17.83 -15.17 -8.67
N ALA A 13 18.40 -15.92 -7.71
CA ALA A 13 19.84 -16.00 -7.49
C ALA A 13 20.62 -16.60 -8.68
N ASP A 14 19.97 -17.40 -9.55
CA ASP A 14 20.57 -17.92 -10.78
C ASP A 14 20.34 -16.99 -11.98
N LYS A 15 20.53 -15.69 -11.77
CA LYS A 15 20.28 -14.63 -12.78
C LYS A 15 20.86 -14.92 -14.17
N VAL A 16 22.05 -15.49 -14.22
CA VAL A 16 22.77 -15.73 -15.49
C VAL A 16 22.09 -16.80 -16.36
N ALA A 17 21.54 -17.87 -15.78
CA ALA A 17 20.87 -18.93 -16.51
C ALA A 17 19.51 -18.52 -17.09
N PHE A 18 18.86 -17.54 -16.46
CA PHE A 18 17.51 -17.08 -16.81
C PHE A 18 17.47 -15.73 -17.50
N GLU A 19 18.58 -14.99 -17.56
CA GLU A 19 18.62 -13.62 -18.06
C GLU A 19 17.98 -13.46 -19.44
N LYS A 20 18.34 -14.31 -20.40
CA LYS A 20 17.77 -14.28 -21.75
C LYS A 20 16.28 -14.63 -21.77
N ALA A 21 15.83 -15.56 -20.93
CA ALA A 21 14.42 -15.93 -20.82
C ALA A 21 13.61 -14.88 -20.09
N LEU A 22 14.24 -14.15 -19.15
CA LEU A 22 13.61 -13.10 -18.37
C LEU A 22 13.57 -11.74 -19.07
N ASN A 23 14.43 -11.54 -20.07
CA ASN A 23 14.44 -10.34 -20.92
C ASN A 23 14.48 -10.71 -22.41
N PRO A 24 13.44 -11.37 -22.93
CA PRO A 24 13.43 -11.89 -24.30
C PRO A 24 13.41 -10.79 -25.38
N TYR A 25 13.03 -9.55 -25.03
CA TYR A 25 12.84 -8.45 -25.96
C TYR A 25 13.48 -7.16 -25.42
N PRO A 26 14.82 -7.11 -25.28
CA PRO A 26 15.51 -5.98 -24.65
C PRO A 26 15.44 -4.68 -25.47
N GLU A 27 15.29 -4.76 -26.77
CA GLU A 27 15.24 -3.61 -27.67
C GLU A 27 13.80 -3.17 -27.99
N ALA A 28 13.02 -4.08 -28.56
CA ALA A 28 11.63 -3.86 -28.93
C ALA A 28 10.84 -5.16 -28.96
N LEU A 29 9.51 -5.09 -28.86
CA LEU A 29 8.65 -6.26 -29.15
C LEU A 29 8.70 -6.61 -30.64
N PRO A 30 8.87 -7.88 -31.02
CA PRO A 30 8.60 -8.32 -32.37
C PRO A 30 7.17 -7.99 -32.80
N ASP A 31 6.95 -7.65 -34.06
CA ASP A 31 5.63 -7.27 -34.59
C ASP A 31 4.55 -8.32 -34.29
N SER A 32 4.88 -9.60 -34.43
CA SER A 32 3.93 -10.68 -34.10
C SER A 32 3.47 -10.69 -32.65
N VAL A 33 4.38 -10.41 -31.72
CA VAL A 33 4.07 -10.32 -30.27
C VAL A 33 3.31 -9.04 -29.97
N SER A 34 3.73 -7.92 -30.57
CA SER A 34 3.05 -6.63 -30.44
C SER A 34 1.62 -6.71 -30.96
N ASN A 35 1.39 -7.29 -32.14
CA ASN A 35 0.06 -7.44 -32.72
C ASN A 35 -0.83 -8.33 -31.87
N LEU A 36 -0.33 -9.46 -31.36
CA LEU A 36 -1.09 -10.33 -30.46
C LEU A 36 -1.45 -9.62 -29.15
N TRP A 37 -0.53 -8.85 -28.60
CA TRP A 37 -0.77 -8.07 -27.39
C TRP A 37 -1.84 -6.99 -27.63
N ASN A 38 -1.74 -6.23 -28.73
CA ASN A 38 -2.71 -5.20 -29.10
C ASN A 38 -4.10 -5.81 -29.31
N ALA A 39 -4.22 -6.93 -30.02
CA ALA A 39 -5.49 -7.62 -30.23
C ALA A 39 -6.13 -8.05 -28.90
N ARG A 40 -5.35 -8.58 -27.97
CA ARG A 40 -5.84 -9.00 -26.64
C ARG A 40 -6.29 -7.79 -25.80
N MET A 41 -5.52 -6.71 -25.79
CA MET A 41 -5.88 -5.50 -25.05
C MET A 41 -7.14 -4.85 -25.62
N LYS A 42 -7.30 -4.84 -26.94
CA LYS A 42 -8.54 -4.41 -27.60
C LYS A 42 -9.74 -5.22 -27.10
N SER A 43 -9.63 -6.55 -27.11
CA SER A 43 -10.69 -7.43 -26.63
C SER A 43 -11.07 -7.18 -25.16
N PHE A 44 -10.09 -6.91 -24.29
CA PHE A 44 -10.37 -6.54 -22.90
C PHE A 44 -11.12 -5.21 -22.80
N MET A 45 -10.69 -4.19 -23.53
CA MET A 45 -11.38 -2.88 -23.51
C MET A 45 -12.80 -2.96 -24.08
N GLU A 46 -13.01 -3.72 -25.17
CA GLU A 46 -14.33 -3.97 -25.71
C GLU A 46 -15.23 -4.69 -24.71
N LEU A 47 -14.68 -5.64 -23.94
CA LEU A 47 -15.39 -6.32 -22.86
C LEU A 47 -15.76 -5.36 -21.73
N PHE A 48 -14.84 -4.50 -21.31
CA PHE A 48 -15.09 -3.50 -20.26
C PHE A 48 -16.17 -2.49 -20.71
N ILE A 49 -16.10 -2.04 -21.95
CA ILE A 49 -17.13 -1.14 -22.52
C ILE A 49 -18.49 -1.85 -22.58
N LYS A 50 -18.52 -3.13 -22.99
CA LYS A 50 -19.74 -3.92 -23.05
C LYS A 50 -20.42 -4.06 -21.68
N HIS A 51 -19.64 -4.08 -20.60
CA HIS A 51 -20.13 -4.23 -19.22
C HIS A 51 -20.01 -2.92 -18.43
N SER A 52 -20.11 -1.78 -19.10
CA SER A 52 -20.05 -0.46 -18.46
C SER A 52 -21.20 -0.18 -17.50
N ASP A 53 -22.25 -0.99 -17.53
CA ASP A 53 -23.34 -1.00 -16.56
C ASP A 53 -22.89 -1.44 -15.15
N VAL A 54 -21.82 -2.24 -15.06
CA VAL A 54 -21.28 -2.74 -13.79
C VAL A 54 -19.79 -2.36 -13.58
N ILE A 55 -19.06 -2.08 -14.65
CA ILE A 55 -17.66 -1.66 -14.60
C ILE A 55 -17.59 -0.13 -14.71
N THR A 56 -17.42 0.52 -13.58
CA THR A 56 -17.38 1.99 -13.52
C THR A 56 -15.99 2.57 -13.74
N ARG A 57 -14.94 1.76 -13.63
CA ARG A 57 -13.55 2.21 -13.78
C ARG A 57 -12.64 1.07 -14.21
N VAL A 58 -11.70 1.37 -15.09
CA VAL A 58 -10.54 0.53 -15.41
C VAL A 58 -9.28 1.34 -15.14
N THR A 59 -8.43 0.85 -14.26
CA THR A 59 -7.19 1.54 -13.88
C THR A 59 -5.99 0.79 -14.44
N ALA A 60 -5.12 1.49 -15.16
CA ALA A 60 -3.81 0.98 -15.55
C ALA A 60 -2.75 1.46 -14.54
N TRP A 61 -1.84 0.56 -14.16
CA TRP A 61 -0.76 0.88 -13.21
C TRP A 61 0.42 1.47 -13.98
N GLY A 62 0.30 2.74 -14.36
CA GLY A 62 1.25 3.50 -15.14
C GLY A 62 0.65 4.04 -16.44
N VAL A 63 1.36 4.96 -17.09
CA VAL A 63 0.95 5.61 -18.32
C VAL A 63 1.68 5.02 -19.52
N SER A 64 3.02 5.07 -19.53
CA SER A 64 3.85 4.61 -20.64
C SER A 64 4.69 3.39 -20.25
N ASP A 65 5.11 2.62 -21.24
CA ASP A 65 6.00 1.47 -21.03
C ASP A 65 7.33 1.87 -20.39
N GLY A 66 7.72 3.14 -20.51
CA GLY A 66 8.90 3.71 -19.85
C GLY A 66 8.74 3.74 -18.32
N ASP A 67 7.52 3.95 -17.87
CA ASP A 67 7.17 4.13 -16.44
C ASP A 67 6.80 2.81 -15.75
N SER A 68 6.89 1.67 -16.45
CA SER A 68 6.54 0.37 -15.86
C SER A 68 7.49 0.00 -14.73
N TRP A 69 6.94 -0.29 -13.55
CA TRP A 69 7.69 -0.77 -12.39
C TRP A 69 8.42 -2.10 -12.63
N LYS A 70 8.04 -2.82 -13.69
CA LYS A 70 8.67 -4.07 -14.12
C LYS A 70 9.89 -3.86 -15.02
N ASN A 71 10.20 -2.62 -15.39
CA ASN A 71 11.47 -2.33 -16.03
C ASN A 71 12.60 -2.60 -15.03
N ASP A 72 13.71 -3.15 -15.52
CA ASP A 72 14.87 -3.53 -14.70
C ASP A 72 14.59 -4.59 -13.62
N TRP A 73 13.40 -5.18 -13.58
CA TRP A 73 13.04 -6.25 -12.64
C TRP A 73 12.49 -7.47 -13.39
N PRO A 74 12.88 -8.72 -13.05
CA PRO A 74 13.81 -9.14 -11.99
C PRO A 74 15.28 -9.04 -12.37
N VAL A 75 15.61 -8.63 -13.58
CA VAL A 75 16.99 -8.50 -14.06
C VAL A 75 17.25 -7.11 -14.62
N PRO A 76 18.43 -6.49 -14.36
CA PRO A 76 18.81 -5.19 -14.93
C PRO A 76 18.72 -5.20 -16.46
N GLY A 77 18.28 -4.10 -17.06
CA GLY A 77 18.11 -3.95 -18.50
C GLY A 77 16.85 -4.58 -19.07
N ARG A 78 16.02 -5.24 -18.24
CA ARG A 78 14.71 -5.75 -18.70
C ARG A 78 13.81 -4.62 -19.13
N ARG A 79 13.16 -4.78 -20.28
CA ARG A 79 12.12 -3.88 -20.77
C ARG A 79 10.77 -4.59 -20.77
N GLU A 80 9.78 -3.97 -20.15
CA GLU A 80 8.39 -4.43 -20.14
C GLU A 80 7.52 -3.53 -21.02
N TYR A 81 6.41 -4.06 -21.54
CA TYR A 81 5.55 -3.39 -22.52
C TYR A 81 4.06 -3.49 -22.16
N PRO A 82 3.67 -3.25 -20.89
CA PRO A 82 2.31 -3.57 -20.43
C PRO A 82 1.30 -2.43 -20.57
N LEU A 83 1.75 -1.19 -20.80
CA LEU A 83 0.93 -0.01 -20.59
C LEU A 83 0.27 0.52 -21.86
N LEU A 84 -0.55 1.56 -21.74
CA LEU A 84 -1.40 2.08 -22.82
C LEU A 84 -0.61 2.85 -23.87
N PHE A 85 0.47 3.50 -23.44
CA PHE A 85 1.36 4.27 -24.28
C PHE A 85 2.73 3.59 -24.41
N ASP A 86 3.39 3.79 -25.52
CA ASP A 86 4.77 3.35 -25.71
C ASP A 86 5.77 4.25 -24.94
N ARG A 87 7.07 3.97 -25.04
CA ARG A 87 8.13 4.72 -24.35
C ARG A 87 8.28 6.16 -24.82
N ASN A 88 7.69 6.51 -25.98
CA ASN A 88 7.67 7.84 -26.54
C ASN A 88 6.32 8.54 -26.29
N TYR A 89 5.53 8.02 -25.34
CA TYR A 89 4.20 8.51 -24.99
C TYR A 89 3.22 8.52 -26.17
N GLN A 90 3.47 7.65 -27.19
CA GLN A 90 2.52 7.49 -28.28
C GLN A 90 1.49 6.41 -27.91
N PRO A 91 0.19 6.66 -28.14
CA PRO A 91 -0.84 5.66 -27.86
C PRO A 91 -0.63 4.42 -28.73
N LYS A 92 -0.71 3.25 -28.09
CA LYS A 92 -0.58 1.98 -28.81
C LYS A 92 -1.76 1.75 -29.75
N PRO A 93 -1.60 0.94 -30.80
CA PRO A 93 -2.61 0.78 -31.86
C PRO A 93 -4.02 0.46 -31.33
N PHE A 94 -4.15 -0.45 -30.39
CA PHE A 94 -5.46 -0.80 -29.82
C PHE A 94 -6.16 0.39 -29.14
N LEU A 95 -5.39 1.27 -28.49
CA LEU A 95 -5.95 2.45 -27.81
C LEU A 95 -6.45 3.48 -28.82
N LYS A 96 -5.71 3.67 -29.92
CA LYS A 96 -6.16 4.54 -31.02
C LYS A 96 -7.49 4.06 -31.60
N GLU A 97 -7.63 2.74 -31.86
CA GLU A 97 -8.84 2.15 -32.42
C GLU A 97 -10.06 2.30 -31.48
N ILE A 98 -9.84 2.26 -30.15
CA ILE A 98 -10.92 2.38 -29.16
C ILE A 98 -11.30 3.86 -28.93
N LEU A 99 -10.29 4.75 -28.94
CA LEU A 99 -10.50 6.18 -28.72
C LEU A 99 -10.86 6.95 -29.99
N GLU A 100 -10.72 6.35 -31.19
CA GLU A 100 -11.27 6.97 -32.40
C GLU A 100 -12.76 7.20 -32.20
N PRO A 101 -13.22 8.44 -32.20
CA PRO A 101 -14.60 8.76 -31.93
C PRO A 101 -15.45 8.16 -33.05
N LYS A 102 -16.15 7.08 -32.79
CA LYS A 102 -17.46 6.90 -33.40
C LYS A 102 -18.19 8.15 -32.99
N LYS A 103 -18.49 9.07 -33.94
CA LYS A 103 -19.16 10.34 -33.66
C LYS A 103 -20.28 10.13 -32.64
N ALA A 104 -19.97 10.26 -31.37
CA ALA A 104 -20.93 10.39 -30.30
C ALA A 104 -21.22 11.88 -30.26
N VAL A 105 -22.38 12.27 -30.76
CA VAL A 105 -22.93 13.60 -30.54
C VAL A 105 -23.35 13.59 -29.07
N PHE A 106 -22.61 14.30 -28.22
CA PHE A 106 -23.01 14.56 -26.84
C PHE A 106 -23.99 15.74 -26.90
N ASP A 107 -25.28 15.47 -26.98
CA ASP A 107 -26.32 16.51 -26.99
C ASP A 107 -26.64 17.03 -25.58
N GLU A 108 -26.38 16.22 -24.53
CA GLU A 108 -26.53 16.63 -23.13
C GLU A 108 -25.69 15.72 -22.21
N PHE A 109 -24.98 16.33 -21.25
CA PHE A 109 -24.35 15.64 -20.14
C PHE A 109 -25.24 15.84 -18.91
N THR A 110 -26.15 14.91 -18.68
CA THR A 110 -26.95 14.90 -17.45
C THR A 110 -26.26 13.95 -16.45
N TYR A 111 -25.64 14.52 -15.44
CA TYR A 111 -25.15 13.75 -14.28
C TYR A 111 -26.31 13.57 -13.31
N THR A 112 -26.95 12.42 -13.36
CA THR A 112 -27.93 12.04 -12.34
C THR A 112 -27.15 11.28 -11.25
N VAL A 113 -26.94 11.94 -10.12
CA VAL A 113 -26.65 11.20 -8.89
C VAL A 113 -27.90 10.39 -8.61
N ALA A 114 -27.83 9.07 -8.82
CA ALA A 114 -28.91 8.22 -8.35
C ALA A 114 -29.07 8.48 -6.85
N PRO A 115 -30.26 8.86 -6.37
CA PRO A 115 -30.48 8.91 -4.94
C PRO A 115 -30.13 7.52 -4.41
N LYS A 116 -29.41 7.45 -3.26
CA LYS A 116 -29.26 6.20 -2.53
C LYS A 116 -30.67 5.65 -2.36
N ASP A 117 -30.98 4.57 -3.09
CA ASP A 117 -32.29 3.94 -3.06
C ASP A 117 -32.37 3.21 -1.71
N THR A 118 -32.77 3.96 -0.67
CA THR A 118 -32.97 3.45 0.68
C THR A 118 -34.22 2.59 0.78
N ASP A 119 -35.01 2.46 -0.31
CA ASP A 119 -36.33 1.84 -0.28
C ASP A 119 -36.45 0.49 -0.98
N LYS A 120 -35.34 -0.11 -1.42
CA LYS A 120 -35.33 -1.50 -1.92
C LYS A 120 -34.36 -2.39 -1.16
N ALA A 121 -34.51 -2.43 0.15
CA ALA A 121 -34.06 -3.57 0.92
C ALA A 121 -35.04 -4.72 0.65
N THR A 122 -34.75 -5.51 -0.38
CA THR A 122 -35.35 -6.84 -0.44
C THR A 122 -34.79 -7.64 0.72
N ASP A 123 -35.69 -8.12 1.56
CA ASP A 123 -35.47 -9.06 2.67
C ASP A 123 -34.40 -10.10 2.35
N GLN A 124 -33.22 -9.88 2.81
CA GLN A 124 -32.22 -10.89 3.24
C GLN A 124 -30.86 -10.23 3.49
N VAL A 125 -30.68 -9.58 4.57
CA VAL A 125 -29.52 -9.61 5.47
C VAL A 125 -29.85 -8.68 6.64
N THR A 126 -30.34 -9.23 7.68
CA THR A 126 -30.57 -8.59 8.98
C THR A 126 -29.30 -8.58 9.83
N THR A 127 -28.17 -8.28 9.26
CA THR A 127 -27.01 -7.84 10.00
C THR A 127 -26.58 -6.50 9.38
N PRO A 128 -26.44 -5.43 10.15
CA PRO A 128 -25.79 -4.22 9.67
C PRO A 128 -24.32 -4.57 9.39
N GLY A 129 -24.05 -5.11 8.22
CA GLY A 129 -22.70 -5.41 7.76
C GLY A 129 -22.15 -4.22 7.04
N THR A 130 -20.99 -3.74 7.43
CA THR A 130 -20.18 -2.82 6.64
C THR A 130 -19.96 -3.41 5.26
N LEU A 131 -20.27 -2.65 4.22
CA LEU A 131 -20.03 -3.08 2.85
C LEU A 131 -18.52 -2.98 2.57
N ASN A 132 -17.87 -4.09 2.31
CA ASN A 132 -16.47 -4.11 1.86
C ASN A 132 -16.38 -4.20 0.32
N PRO A 133 -15.42 -3.49 -0.31
CA PRO A 133 -14.50 -2.55 0.32
C PRO A 133 -15.20 -1.24 0.73
N VAL A 134 -14.83 -0.70 1.91
CA VAL A 134 -15.33 0.62 2.37
C VAL A 134 -14.86 1.76 1.47
N LEU A 135 -13.69 1.62 0.85
CA LEU A 135 -13.15 2.52 -0.18
C LEU A 135 -12.87 1.72 -1.46
N PRO A 136 -13.78 1.69 -2.42
CA PRO A 136 -13.53 1.02 -3.70
C PRO A 136 -12.50 1.78 -4.52
N GLY A 137 -11.42 1.12 -4.91
CA GLY A 137 -10.35 1.73 -5.70
C GLY A 137 -8.96 1.19 -5.36
N CYS A 138 -7.93 2.00 -5.62
CA CYS A 138 -6.55 1.71 -5.27
C CYS A 138 -6.14 2.57 -4.07
N TYR A 139 -6.36 2.04 -2.88
CA TYR A 139 -6.04 2.67 -1.59
C TYR A 139 -5.26 1.68 -0.72
N PRO A 140 -4.02 1.31 -1.13
CA PRO A 140 -3.22 0.32 -0.41
C PRO A 140 -2.60 0.89 0.86
N ASP A 141 -2.09 -0.03 1.69
CA ASP A 141 -1.33 0.25 2.90
C ASP A 141 -2.09 1.21 3.83
N PRO A 142 -3.32 0.88 4.23
CA PRO A 142 -4.11 1.77 5.06
C PRO A 142 -3.53 1.84 6.48
N SER A 143 -3.52 3.05 7.06
CA SER A 143 -3.36 3.23 8.50
C SER A 143 -4.49 4.07 9.06
N ILE A 144 -4.90 3.79 10.30
CA ILE A 144 -6.07 4.35 10.93
C ILE A 144 -5.79 4.80 12.36
N CYS A 145 -6.35 5.94 12.76
CA CYS A 145 -6.41 6.33 14.17
C CYS A 145 -7.78 6.88 14.54
N ARG A 146 -8.07 6.88 15.85
CA ARG A 146 -9.33 7.40 16.42
C ARG A 146 -9.04 8.44 17.49
N VAL A 147 -9.84 9.53 17.47
CA VAL A 147 -9.91 10.49 18.56
C VAL A 147 -11.38 10.77 18.88
N GLY A 148 -11.82 10.38 20.07
CA GLY A 148 -13.25 10.42 20.40
C GLY A 148 -14.08 9.51 19.49
N ASN A 149 -15.00 10.09 18.75
CA ASN A 149 -15.82 9.39 17.75
C ASN A 149 -15.34 9.58 16.32
N ASP A 150 -14.25 10.30 16.11
CA ASP A 150 -13.71 10.56 14.79
C ASP A 150 -12.62 9.56 14.45
N TYR A 151 -12.73 8.94 13.28
CA TYR A 151 -11.74 8.04 12.70
C TYR A 151 -11.08 8.72 11.50
N TYR A 152 -9.78 8.61 11.41
CA TYR A 152 -8.98 9.12 10.30
C TYR A 152 -8.19 7.99 9.69
N MET A 153 -8.24 7.84 8.37
CA MET A 153 -7.52 6.81 7.62
C MET A 153 -6.71 7.45 6.50
N VAL A 154 -5.52 6.91 6.27
CA VAL A 154 -4.59 7.35 5.23
C VAL A 154 -4.12 6.17 4.41
N ASN A 155 -3.58 6.42 3.20
CA ASN A 155 -3.11 5.38 2.29
C ASN A 155 -1.85 5.82 1.54
N SER A 156 -1.09 4.86 1.03
CA SER A 156 0.01 5.11 0.10
C SER A 156 -0.45 5.86 -1.14
N SER A 157 0.37 6.79 -1.61
CA SER A 157 0.08 7.58 -2.80
C SER A 157 1.13 7.44 -3.90
N PHE A 158 2.23 6.78 -3.63
CA PHE A 158 3.33 6.59 -4.58
C PHE A 158 3.79 7.92 -5.18
N ALA A 159 3.98 7.99 -6.50
CA ALA A 159 4.37 9.20 -7.21
C ALA A 159 3.20 10.16 -7.51
N PHE A 160 1.99 9.86 -7.05
CA PHE A 160 0.84 10.73 -7.28
C PHE A 160 0.87 11.95 -6.34
N TYR A 161 0.60 13.12 -6.93
CA TYR A 161 0.47 14.38 -6.20
C TYR A 161 -0.94 14.96 -6.40
N PRO A 162 -1.60 15.48 -5.35
CA PRO A 162 -1.17 15.56 -3.95
C PRO A 162 -1.02 14.18 -3.30
N GLY A 163 -0.08 14.07 -2.32
CA GLY A 163 0.28 12.82 -1.68
C GLY A 163 -0.50 12.54 -0.40
N VAL A 164 -0.69 11.27 -0.11
CA VAL A 164 -1.36 10.71 1.08
C VAL A 164 -2.81 11.20 1.20
N PRO A 165 -3.76 10.55 0.54
CA PRO A 165 -5.17 10.83 0.75
C PRO A 165 -5.54 10.59 2.21
N ILE A 166 -6.37 11.47 2.77
CA ILE A 166 -6.88 11.35 4.14
C ILE A 166 -8.39 11.33 4.14
N TRP A 167 -8.93 10.38 4.89
CA TRP A 167 -10.34 10.09 5.01
C TRP A 167 -10.81 10.27 6.44
N HIS A 168 -12.07 10.62 6.60
CA HIS A 168 -12.74 10.76 7.88
C HIS A 168 -14.02 9.95 7.92
N SER A 169 -14.29 9.34 9.08
CA SER A 169 -15.53 8.64 9.38
C SER A 169 -15.89 8.82 10.87
N THR A 170 -17.18 8.64 11.19
CA THR A 170 -17.65 8.52 12.58
C THR A 170 -18.28 7.15 12.88
N ASP A 171 -18.28 6.25 11.88
CA ASP A 171 -18.98 4.95 11.99
C ASP A 171 -18.22 3.79 11.32
N LEU A 172 -17.00 4.03 10.80
CA LEU A 172 -16.17 3.07 10.05
C LEU A 172 -16.79 2.53 8.75
N THR A 173 -17.97 2.99 8.39
CA THR A 173 -18.73 2.53 7.22
C THR A 173 -18.80 3.60 6.14
N ASN A 174 -19.11 4.83 6.55
CA ASN A 174 -19.22 5.97 5.65
C ASN A 174 -17.98 6.83 5.77
N TRP A 175 -17.23 6.95 4.68
CA TRP A 175 -15.96 7.68 4.63
C TRP A 175 -16.06 8.88 3.71
N GLU A 176 -15.57 10.03 4.19
CA GLU A 176 -15.44 11.27 3.45
C GLU A 176 -13.96 11.59 3.25
N GLN A 177 -13.57 11.90 2.02
CA GLN A 177 -12.20 12.37 1.76
C GLN A 177 -12.06 13.82 2.20
N LEU A 178 -11.19 14.07 3.16
CA LEU A 178 -10.86 15.42 3.63
C LEU A 178 -9.89 16.17 2.69
N GLY A 179 -9.20 15.45 1.84
CA GLY A 179 -8.16 15.96 0.95
C GLY A 179 -6.89 15.12 1.02
N TYR A 180 -5.76 15.78 1.15
CA TYR A 180 -4.43 15.14 1.15
C TYR A 180 -3.53 15.77 2.22
N VAL A 181 -2.72 14.95 2.86
CA VAL A 181 -1.76 15.37 3.88
C VAL A 181 -0.60 16.16 3.27
N LEU A 182 -0.06 15.64 2.16
CA LEU A 182 1.07 16.24 1.42
C LEU A 182 0.53 16.99 0.20
N ASN A 183 0.07 18.21 0.41
CA ASN A 183 -0.63 19.01 -0.59
C ASN A 183 0.13 20.27 -1.04
N ARG A 184 1.34 20.47 -0.56
CA ARG A 184 2.20 21.62 -0.91
C ARG A 184 3.55 21.13 -1.45
N PRO A 185 4.15 21.84 -2.42
CA PRO A 185 5.47 21.49 -2.94
C PRO A 185 6.58 21.44 -1.88
N SER A 186 6.46 22.24 -0.80
CA SER A 186 7.42 22.19 0.32
C SER A 186 7.37 20.90 1.12
N GLN A 187 6.24 20.18 1.11
CA GLN A 187 6.08 18.91 1.81
C GLN A 187 6.55 17.72 0.99
N LEU A 188 6.44 17.80 -0.31
CA LEU A 188 6.78 16.71 -1.22
C LEU A 188 7.50 17.29 -2.44
N PRO A 189 8.84 17.44 -2.37
CA PRO A 189 9.59 17.90 -3.52
C PRO A 189 9.40 16.93 -4.69
N MET A 190 8.95 17.47 -5.82
CA MET A 190 8.78 16.70 -7.04
C MET A 190 10.14 16.46 -7.67
N TYR A 191 10.48 15.23 -7.95
CA TYR A 191 11.71 14.85 -8.64
C TYR A 191 11.38 14.51 -10.10
N ASP A 192 12.11 15.10 -11.04
CA ASP A 192 12.01 14.73 -12.43
C ASP A 192 12.43 13.27 -12.63
N GLY A 193 11.64 12.53 -13.38
CA GLY A 193 11.92 11.12 -13.65
C GLY A 193 11.54 10.14 -12.56
N LEU A 194 10.73 10.56 -11.58
CA LEU A 194 10.19 9.66 -10.55
C LEU A 194 9.36 8.54 -11.20
N ARG A 195 9.68 7.27 -10.90
CA ARG A 195 8.87 6.13 -11.34
C ARG A 195 7.51 6.14 -10.64
N ILE A 196 6.45 5.75 -11.35
CA ILE A 196 5.06 5.81 -10.83
C ILE A 196 4.88 4.99 -9.55
N SER A 197 5.58 3.87 -9.43
CA SER A 197 5.57 3.01 -8.24
C SER A 197 6.60 3.41 -7.18
N GLY A 198 7.28 4.54 -7.34
CA GLY A 198 8.13 5.16 -6.33
C GLY A 198 7.36 6.18 -5.49
N GLY A 199 8.04 7.12 -4.85
CA GLY A 199 7.42 8.20 -4.08
C GLY A 199 7.02 7.79 -2.67
N ILE A 200 5.78 8.02 -2.29
CA ILE A 200 5.31 7.88 -0.91
C ILE A 200 4.70 6.51 -0.66
N TYR A 201 5.34 5.76 0.26
CA TYR A 201 4.93 4.43 0.69
C TYR A 201 4.30 4.50 2.09
N ALA A 202 3.50 3.51 2.42
CA ALA A 202 2.89 3.15 3.69
C ALA A 202 2.92 4.27 4.77
N PRO A 203 1.98 5.22 4.74
CA PRO A 203 1.88 6.22 5.78
C PRO A 203 1.26 5.61 7.04
N ASP A 204 1.77 5.99 8.21
CA ASP A 204 1.15 5.68 9.49
C ASP A 204 0.62 6.96 10.13
N ILE A 205 -0.66 6.97 10.55
CA ILE A 205 -1.30 8.09 11.24
C ILE A 205 -1.59 7.73 12.69
N LYS A 206 -1.06 8.52 13.62
CA LYS A 206 -1.31 8.34 15.06
C LYS A 206 -1.59 9.69 15.74
N TYR A 207 -2.41 9.64 16.77
CA TYR A 207 -2.64 10.78 17.66
C TYR A 207 -1.74 10.67 18.89
N ASN A 208 -1.02 11.75 19.21
CA ASN A 208 -0.24 11.82 20.42
C ASN A 208 -1.05 12.53 21.53
N PRO A 209 -1.56 11.77 22.53
CA PRO A 209 -2.38 12.36 23.59
C PRO A 209 -1.61 13.30 24.52
N HIS A 210 -0.27 13.23 24.53
CA HIS A 210 0.56 14.05 25.42
C HIS A 210 0.72 15.51 24.94
N ASN A 211 0.52 15.77 23.65
CA ASN A 211 0.59 17.14 23.09
C ASN A 211 -0.61 17.51 22.23
N GLY A 212 -1.56 16.60 22.01
CA GLY A 212 -2.79 16.88 21.27
C GLY A 212 -2.59 16.99 19.76
N LEU A 213 -1.48 16.49 19.20
CA LEU A 213 -1.20 16.54 17.78
C LEU A 213 -1.40 15.18 17.10
N PHE A 214 -1.85 15.25 15.89
CA PHE A 214 -1.76 14.11 14.95
C PHE A 214 -0.39 14.11 14.29
N TYR A 215 0.18 12.94 14.19
CA TYR A 215 1.43 12.65 13.49
C TYR A 215 1.14 11.74 12.32
N LEU A 216 1.72 12.04 11.17
CA LEU A 216 1.77 11.15 10.04
C LEU A 216 3.24 10.93 9.70
N ILE A 217 3.68 9.68 9.71
CA ILE A 217 5.03 9.28 9.31
C ILE A 217 4.95 8.40 8.06
N THR A 218 5.90 8.53 7.16
CA THR A 218 5.93 7.80 5.88
C THR A 218 7.33 7.78 5.29
N THR A 219 7.49 7.08 4.17
CA THR A 219 8.76 6.99 3.43
C THR A 219 8.64 7.60 2.04
N ALA A 220 9.57 8.49 1.68
CA ALA A 220 9.81 8.89 0.29
C ALA A 220 10.94 8.01 -0.28
N VAL A 221 10.58 6.91 -0.96
CA VAL A 221 11.53 5.84 -1.33
C VAL A 221 12.57 6.26 -2.38
N ASP A 222 12.25 7.21 -3.24
CA ASP A 222 13.16 7.69 -4.28
C ASP A 222 13.92 8.98 -3.89
N GLY A 223 13.77 9.43 -2.64
CA GLY A 223 14.48 10.59 -2.14
C GLY A 223 13.95 11.11 -0.80
N GLY A 224 14.84 11.38 0.13
CA GLY A 224 14.51 11.88 1.46
C GLY A 224 14.35 10.80 2.53
N GLY A 225 13.90 9.60 2.21
CA GLY A 225 13.71 8.51 3.20
C GLY A 225 12.50 8.77 4.12
N ASN A 226 12.62 8.39 5.38
CA ASN A 226 11.55 8.49 6.35
C ASN A 226 11.42 9.93 6.90
N PHE A 227 10.19 10.41 7.01
CA PHE A 227 9.86 11.72 7.56
C PHE A 227 8.46 11.71 8.19
N PHE A 228 8.19 12.71 9.01
CA PHE A 228 6.85 12.92 9.55
C PHE A 228 6.37 14.36 9.37
N VAL A 229 5.07 14.54 9.41
CA VAL A 229 4.36 15.83 9.47
C VAL A 229 3.32 15.78 10.58
N THR A 230 2.92 16.95 11.09
CA THR A 230 1.95 17.05 12.19
C THR A 230 0.85 18.04 11.90
N THR A 231 -0.30 17.86 12.56
CA THR A 231 -1.39 18.85 12.61
C THR A 231 -2.12 18.78 13.94
N ASP A 232 -2.76 19.88 14.32
CA ASP A 232 -3.69 19.93 15.45
C ASP A 232 -5.09 19.40 15.10
N ASP A 233 -5.43 19.42 13.80
CA ASP A 233 -6.74 19.00 13.32
C ASP A 233 -6.65 18.56 11.83
N PRO A 234 -6.80 17.26 11.54
CA PRO A 234 -6.78 16.76 10.17
C PRO A 234 -7.84 17.37 9.25
N LYS A 235 -8.98 17.80 9.81
CA LYS A 235 -10.07 18.39 9.03
C LYS A 235 -9.71 19.78 8.47
N LYS A 236 -8.73 20.46 9.06
CA LYS A 236 -8.25 21.77 8.56
C LYS A 236 -7.27 21.63 7.38
N GLY A 237 -6.65 20.48 7.18
CA GLY A 237 -5.68 20.26 6.12
C GLY A 237 -4.38 21.05 6.22
N ASN A 238 -4.05 21.62 7.41
CA ASN A 238 -2.88 22.45 7.68
C ASN A 238 -1.72 21.64 8.28
N TRP A 239 -1.33 20.58 7.62
CA TRP A 239 -0.19 19.76 8.02
C TRP A 239 1.13 20.57 7.96
N SER A 240 2.05 20.30 8.89
CA SER A 240 3.37 20.93 8.92
C SER A 240 4.21 20.62 7.67
N ASP A 241 5.32 21.32 7.51
CA ASP A 241 6.38 20.86 6.61
C ASP A 241 7.07 19.62 7.20
N PRO A 242 7.71 18.77 6.36
CA PRO A 242 8.26 17.49 6.79
C PRO A 242 9.48 17.66 7.70
N THR A 243 9.54 16.83 8.73
CA THR A 243 10.75 16.61 9.52
C THR A 243 11.32 15.26 9.13
N PHE A 244 12.46 15.26 8.44
CA PHE A 244 13.14 14.06 7.98
C PHE A 244 13.89 13.39 9.14
N LEU A 245 13.90 12.05 9.10
CA LEU A 245 14.56 11.16 10.08
C LEU A 245 15.64 10.31 9.38
N PRO A 246 16.77 10.89 8.98
CA PRO A 246 17.78 10.19 8.16
C PRO A 246 18.40 8.98 8.86
N GLU A 247 18.29 8.87 10.16
CA GLU A 247 18.75 7.75 10.96
C GLU A 247 17.74 6.59 11.03
N VAL A 248 16.51 6.77 10.56
CA VAL A 248 15.53 5.69 10.38
C VAL A 248 15.64 5.17 8.97
N GLY A 249 16.24 4.00 8.81
CA GLY A 249 16.43 3.35 7.52
C GLY A 249 15.18 2.64 7.02
N GLY A 250 15.26 2.04 5.84
CA GLY A 250 14.21 1.20 5.28
C GLY A 250 12.91 1.92 4.95
N ILE A 251 11.78 1.24 5.14
CA ILE A 251 10.45 1.70 4.77
C ILE A 251 9.42 1.39 5.87
N ASP A 252 8.18 1.82 5.66
CA ASP A 252 6.99 1.53 6.48
C ASP A 252 7.20 1.90 7.95
N PRO A 253 7.54 3.16 8.26
CA PRO A 253 7.68 3.58 9.64
C PRO A 253 6.32 3.74 10.30
N GLY A 254 6.19 3.27 11.56
CA GLY A 254 4.99 3.45 12.38
C GLY A 254 5.32 4.00 13.76
N PHE A 255 4.44 4.84 14.31
CA PHE A 255 4.56 5.40 15.65
C PHE A 255 3.80 4.59 16.70
N LEU A 256 4.36 4.55 17.90
CA LEU A 256 3.61 4.32 19.14
C LEU A 256 3.88 5.48 20.08
N PHE A 257 2.84 6.18 20.53
CA PHE A 257 2.86 7.12 21.67
C PHE A 257 2.30 6.39 22.88
N ASP A 258 3.21 5.96 23.77
CA ASP A 258 2.86 5.10 24.89
C ASP A 258 2.29 5.91 26.08
N GLU A 259 1.52 5.25 26.93
CA GLU A 259 0.85 5.85 28.08
C GLU A 259 1.84 6.45 29.09
N ASP A 260 3.06 5.93 29.18
CA ASP A 260 4.12 6.42 30.06
C ASP A 260 4.79 7.72 29.57
N GLY A 261 4.33 8.27 28.44
CA GLY A 261 4.86 9.49 27.83
C GLY A 261 6.05 9.28 26.91
N LYS A 262 6.51 8.07 26.73
CA LYS A 262 7.51 7.71 25.72
C LYS A 262 6.86 7.51 24.36
N ALA A 263 7.69 7.56 23.33
CA ALA A 263 7.27 7.21 22.00
C ALA A 263 8.33 6.37 21.28
N TYR A 264 7.87 5.58 20.33
CA TYR A 264 8.71 4.66 19.58
C TYR A 264 8.38 4.76 18.09
N ILE A 265 9.41 4.50 17.25
CA ILE A 265 9.26 4.26 15.82
C ILE A 265 9.65 2.82 15.56
N VAL A 266 8.76 2.08 14.89
CA VAL A 266 9.06 0.78 14.29
C VAL A 266 9.14 0.94 12.78
N ASN A 267 9.98 0.15 12.11
CA ASN A 267 10.09 0.19 10.64
C ASN A 267 10.64 -1.12 10.09
N ASN A 268 10.38 -1.37 8.81
CA ASN A 268 11.03 -2.43 8.06
C ASN A 268 12.40 -1.95 7.56
N ASP A 269 13.44 -2.81 7.68
CA ASP A 269 14.74 -2.59 7.03
C ASP A 269 15.41 -3.94 6.75
N GLY A 270 16.63 -3.91 6.17
CA GLY A 270 17.48 -5.09 6.06
C GLY A 270 17.80 -5.70 7.43
N PRO A 271 18.13 -6.99 7.49
CA PRO A 271 18.58 -7.64 8.72
C PRO A 271 19.94 -7.07 9.18
N ALA A 272 20.31 -7.37 10.43
CA ALA A 272 21.65 -7.05 10.91
C ALA A 272 22.69 -7.89 10.16
N GLY A 273 23.38 -7.28 9.21
CA GLY A 273 24.35 -7.97 8.37
C GLY A 273 23.84 -8.26 6.96
N LYS A 274 24.37 -9.32 6.33
CA LYS A 274 23.93 -9.70 4.98
C LYS A 274 22.62 -10.49 5.04
N PRO A 275 21.67 -10.24 4.11
CA PRO A 275 20.51 -11.10 3.97
C PRO A 275 20.93 -12.57 3.77
N GLU A 276 20.26 -13.49 4.45
CA GLU A 276 20.52 -14.92 4.37
C GLU A 276 19.77 -15.60 3.22
N TYR A 277 18.68 -14.97 2.75
CA TYR A 277 17.85 -15.42 1.63
C TYR A 277 17.19 -14.23 0.92
N ASP A 278 16.64 -14.45 -0.25
CA ASP A 278 15.94 -13.40 -0.98
C ASP A 278 14.63 -13.01 -0.27
N GLY A 279 14.44 -11.70 -0.10
CA GLY A 279 13.31 -11.17 0.68
C GLY A 279 13.52 -11.21 2.21
N HIS A 280 14.74 -11.50 2.69
CA HIS A 280 15.05 -11.42 4.11
C HIS A 280 15.04 -9.98 4.59
N ARG A 281 14.04 -9.64 5.40
CA ARG A 281 13.86 -8.33 6.02
C ARG A 281 13.74 -8.48 7.53
N ALA A 282 13.76 -7.36 8.22
CA ALA A 282 13.70 -7.30 9.68
C ALA A 282 12.84 -6.12 10.13
N ILE A 283 12.25 -6.23 11.32
CA ILE A 283 11.61 -5.08 11.97
C ILE A 283 12.56 -4.52 13.02
N TRP A 284 12.75 -3.22 12.93
CA TRP A 284 13.58 -2.43 13.83
C TRP A 284 12.71 -1.51 14.68
N ILE A 285 13.21 -1.15 15.87
CA ILE A 285 12.60 -0.18 16.77
C ILE A 285 13.62 0.84 17.23
N ARG A 286 13.12 2.06 17.45
CA ARG A 286 13.89 3.16 18.05
C ARG A 286 12.99 4.00 18.94
N GLU A 287 13.52 4.55 20.04
CA GLU A 287 12.82 5.55 20.84
C GLU A 287 12.76 6.88 20.08
N PHE A 288 11.64 7.60 20.22
CA PHE A 288 11.37 8.89 19.59
C PHE A 288 11.08 9.95 20.65
N ASP A 289 11.82 11.04 20.62
CA ASP A 289 11.55 12.23 21.43
C ASP A 289 10.58 13.14 20.67
N TRP A 290 9.30 12.97 20.94
CA TRP A 290 8.24 13.75 20.29
C TRP A 290 8.26 15.23 20.66
N LYS A 291 8.95 15.65 21.77
CA LYS A 291 9.09 17.04 22.17
C LYS A 291 10.10 17.77 21.30
N ASN A 292 11.15 17.08 20.90
CA ASN A 292 12.22 17.64 20.07
C ASN A 292 12.13 17.18 18.60
N GLY A 293 11.22 16.25 18.27
CA GLY A 293 11.00 15.74 16.91
C GLY A 293 12.18 14.94 16.36
N CYS A 294 12.88 14.18 17.20
CA CYS A 294 14.06 13.43 16.80
C CYS A 294 14.09 12.03 17.46
N THR A 295 14.88 11.13 16.90
CA THR A 295 15.09 9.80 17.48
C THR A 295 16.08 9.85 18.64
N VAL A 296 15.97 8.88 19.56
CA VAL A 296 16.85 8.75 20.74
C VAL A 296 17.54 7.38 20.71
N GLY A 297 18.84 7.39 20.98
CA GLY A 297 19.61 6.18 21.13
C GLY A 297 19.84 5.41 19.82
N LYS A 298 20.17 4.13 19.95
CA LYS A 298 20.41 3.24 18.81
C LYS A 298 19.17 2.42 18.50
N GLN A 299 18.97 2.15 17.22
CA GLN A 299 17.95 1.20 16.79
C GLN A 299 18.26 -0.22 17.29
N LYS A 300 17.22 -1.01 17.51
CA LYS A 300 17.30 -2.42 17.87
C LYS A 300 16.45 -3.23 16.89
N MET A 301 17.00 -4.31 16.36
CA MET A 301 16.24 -5.30 15.62
C MET A 301 15.37 -6.10 16.61
N ILE A 302 14.07 -6.16 16.38
CA ILE A 302 13.09 -6.84 17.23
C ILE A 302 12.48 -8.07 16.60
N ILE A 303 12.42 -8.13 15.25
CA ILE A 303 12.07 -9.32 14.48
C ILE A 303 13.12 -9.50 13.39
N ASP A 304 13.59 -10.72 13.21
CA ASP A 304 14.54 -11.12 12.17
C ASP A 304 13.89 -12.17 11.26
N GLY A 305 13.50 -11.77 10.06
CA GLY A 305 12.96 -12.63 8.99
C GLY A 305 11.49 -12.97 9.07
N GLY A 306 10.78 -12.72 10.17
CA GLY A 306 9.34 -13.00 10.30
C GLY A 306 8.99 -14.04 11.37
N VAL A 307 7.85 -14.72 11.22
CA VAL A 307 7.31 -15.66 12.23
C VAL A 307 8.23 -16.85 12.46
N ASP A 308 8.73 -17.44 11.39
CA ASP A 308 9.70 -18.54 11.44
C ASP A 308 10.75 -18.35 10.36
N LYS A 309 11.89 -17.77 10.75
CA LYS A 309 13.01 -17.50 9.85
C LYS A 309 13.51 -18.74 9.10
N THR A 310 13.35 -19.94 9.67
CA THR A 310 13.80 -21.19 9.04
C THR A 310 13.00 -21.56 7.80
N GLN A 311 11.79 -20.99 7.66
CA GLN A 311 10.93 -21.14 6.47
C GLN A 311 11.22 -20.09 5.40
N HIS A 312 12.21 -19.22 5.63
CA HIS A 312 12.59 -18.13 4.74
C HIS A 312 11.40 -17.23 4.33
N PRO A 313 10.63 -16.69 5.29
CA PRO A 313 9.48 -15.85 4.96
C PRO A 313 9.93 -14.61 4.21
N SER A 314 9.15 -14.27 3.18
CA SER A 314 9.47 -13.14 2.32
C SER A 314 8.89 -11.86 2.88
N TRP A 315 9.70 -10.80 3.00
CA TRP A 315 9.28 -9.44 3.26
C TRP A 315 8.38 -9.29 4.50
N ILE A 316 8.96 -9.34 5.70
CA ILE A 316 8.27 -8.81 6.89
C ILE A 316 8.30 -7.28 6.81
N GLU A 317 7.13 -6.63 6.76
CA GLU A 317 6.97 -5.19 6.51
C GLU A 317 5.72 -4.63 7.18
N GLY A 318 5.41 -3.32 7.00
CA GLY A 318 4.21 -2.68 7.54
C GLY A 318 4.03 -2.82 9.06
N PRO A 319 5.05 -2.59 9.90
CA PRO A 319 4.92 -2.86 11.33
C PRO A 319 4.06 -1.80 12.02
N HIS A 320 3.10 -2.26 12.83
CA HIS A 320 2.37 -1.44 13.79
C HIS A 320 2.57 -1.98 15.21
N LEU A 321 2.92 -1.08 16.14
CA LEU A 321 3.15 -1.43 17.54
C LEU A 321 2.01 -0.88 18.42
N TYR A 322 1.45 -1.74 19.25
CA TYR A 322 0.37 -1.41 20.19
C TYR A 322 0.79 -1.78 21.61
N HIS A 323 0.33 -1.00 22.60
CA HIS A 323 0.46 -1.33 24.02
C HIS A 323 -0.93 -1.48 24.62
N ILE A 324 -1.34 -2.69 24.93
CA ILE A 324 -2.71 -3.01 25.37
C ILE A 324 -2.63 -3.84 26.64
N ASN A 325 -3.20 -3.34 27.74
CA ASN A 325 -3.25 -4.03 29.03
C ASN A 325 -1.87 -4.55 29.49
N GLY A 326 -0.82 -3.73 29.32
CA GLY A 326 0.55 -4.04 29.75
C GLY A 326 1.30 -5.02 28.87
N THR A 327 0.76 -5.36 27.70
CA THR A 327 1.39 -6.20 26.68
C THR A 327 1.61 -5.40 25.41
N TYR A 328 2.82 -5.48 24.86
CA TYR A 328 3.15 -4.94 23.54
C TYR A 328 2.82 -5.96 22.48
N TYR A 329 2.00 -5.55 21.51
CA TYR A 329 1.65 -6.31 20.32
C TYR A 329 2.33 -5.64 19.12
N LEU A 330 3.11 -6.41 18.38
CA LEU A 330 3.67 -6.00 17.10
C LEU A 330 2.95 -6.75 16.01
N MET A 331 2.25 -6.03 15.16
CA MET A 331 1.61 -6.57 13.97
C MET A 331 2.45 -6.21 12.75
N ALA A 332 2.54 -7.09 11.77
CA ALA A 332 3.30 -6.85 10.56
C ALA A 332 2.81 -7.73 9.39
N ALA A 333 2.98 -7.26 8.17
CA ALA A 333 2.73 -8.02 6.97
C ALA A 333 3.88 -9.00 6.67
N GLU A 334 3.57 -10.18 6.14
CA GLU A 334 4.54 -11.20 5.73
C GLU A 334 4.07 -11.89 4.44
N GLY A 335 5.01 -12.31 3.59
CA GLY A 335 4.72 -13.08 2.38
C GLY A 335 4.77 -12.24 1.10
N GLY A 336 5.09 -10.96 1.19
CA GLY A 336 5.07 -9.99 0.09
C GLY A 336 3.68 -9.76 -0.48
N THR A 337 3.52 -8.76 -1.33
CA THR A 337 2.22 -8.24 -1.83
C THR A 337 1.47 -9.17 -2.80
N GLY A 338 1.81 -10.43 -2.87
CA GLY A 338 1.19 -11.44 -3.74
C GLY A 338 0.20 -12.36 -3.01
N PRO A 339 -0.16 -13.52 -3.60
CA PRO A 339 -1.09 -14.47 -3.01
C PRO A 339 -0.69 -15.06 -1.65
N ASN A 340 0.58 -14.95 -1.28
CA ASN A 340 1.09 -15.40 0.01
C ASN A 340 1.02 -14.31 1.08
N HIS A 341 0.56 -13.12 0.73
CA HIS A 341 0.42 -11.99 1.66
C HIS A 341 -0.41 -12.39 2.87
N SER A 342 0.00 -11.93 4.03
CA SER A 342 -0.65 -12.24 5.30
C SER A 342 -0.27 -11.21 6.35
N GLU A 343 -1.09 -11.12 7.39
CA GLU A 343 -0.80 -10.36 8.59
C GLU A 343 -0.41 -11.30 9.72
N VAL A 344 0.65 -10.96 10.43
CA VAL A 344 1.18 -11.73 11.56
C VAL A 344 1.32 -10.84 12.80
N ILE A 345 1.27 -11.46 13.97
CA ILE A 345 1.31 -10.74 15.25
C ILE A 345 2.28 -11.41 16.21
N PHE A 346 2.98 -10.56 16.96
CA PHE A 346 3.96 -10.96 17.99
C PHE A 346 3.62 -10.25 19.31
N THR A 347 4.02 -10.83 20.43
CA THR A 347 3.81 -10.26 21.76
C THR A 347 5.08 -10.13 22.55
N SER A 348 5.16 -9.10 23.40
CA SER A 348 6.26 -8.87 24.34
C SER A 348 5.79 -8.12 25.59
N ALA A 349 6.52 -8.25 26.69
CA ALA A 349 6.36 -7.42 27.89
C ALA A 349 7.11 -6.07 27.79
N SER A 350 7.85 -5.82 26.72
CA SER A 350 8.67 -4.62 26.52
C SER A 350 8.62 -4.19 25.05
N PRO A 351 8.59 -2.88 24.75
CA PRO A 351 8.62 -2.41 23.36
C PRO A 351 9.86 -2.86 22.60
N PHE A 352 10.96 -3.09 23.31
CA PHE A 352 12.20 -3.57 22.74
C PHE A 352 12.32 -5.11 22.70
N GLY A 353 11.24 -5.81 22.97
CA GLY A 353 11.22 -7.28 22.97
C GLY A 353 11.89 -7.93 24.20
N PRO A 354 12.16 -9.24 24.18
CA PRO A 354 11.99 -10.11 23.00
C PRO A 354 10.53 -10.34 22.62
N PHE A 355 10.23 -10.21 21.34
CA PHE A 355 8.92 -10.53 20.78
C PHE A 355 8.80 -12.03 20.49
N LYS A 356 7.63 -12.58 20.72
CA LYS A 356 7.30 -13.98 20.43
C LYS A 356 6.10 -14.03 19.47
N PRO A 357 6.16 -14.83 18.39
CA PRO A 357 5.05 -14.98 17.49
C PRO A 357 3.85 -15.64 18.19
N CYS A 358 2.65 -15.21 17.90
CA CYS A 358 1.45 -15.86 18.35
C CYS A 358 1.25 -17.20 17.63
N ALA A 359 0.72 -18.19 18.37
CA ALA A 359 0.53 -19.55 17.84
C ALA A 359 -0.52 -19.64 16.72
N ILE A 360 -1.38 -18.61 16.57
CA ILE A 360 -2.44 -18.56 15.56
C ILE A 360 -2.00 -17.83 14.27
N ASN A 361 -0.74 -17.44 14.17
CA ASN A 361 -0.24 -16.80 12.95
C ASN A 361 -0.37 -17.69 11.70
N PRO A 362 -0.69 -17.12 10.52
CA PRO A 362 -1.06 -15.72 10.33
C PRO A 362 -2.48 -15.41 10.81
N ILE A 363 -2.69 -14.22 11.38
CA ILE A 363 -4.01 -13.80 11.89
C ILE A 363 -4.96 -13.37 10.78
N LEU A 364 -4.44 -12.94 9.63
CA LEU A 364 -5.20 -12.57 8.44
C LEU A 364 -4.46 -13.06 7.20
N THR A 365 -5.14 -13.83 6.36
CA THR A 365 -4.62 -14.25 5.05
C THR A 365 -5.72 -14.82 4.19
N GLN A 366 -5.53 -14.82 2.87
CA GLN A 366 -6.37 -15.49 1.89
C GLN A 366 -5.64 -16.63 1.15
N ARG A 367 -4.35 -16.86 1.51
CA ARG A 367 -3.57 -17.97 0.96
C ARG A 367 -4.20 -19.30 1.34
N GLY A 368 -4.19 -20.25 0.41
CA GLY A 368 -4.73 -21.60 0.64
C GLY A 368 -6.26 -21.70 0.57
N LEU A 369 -6.99 -20.60 0.37
CA LEU A 369 -8.42 -20.65 0.10
C LEU A 369 -8.70 -20.94 -1.39
N PRO A 370 -9.80 -21.66 -1.72
CA PRO A 370 -10.16 -21.94 -3.10
C PRO A 370 -10.26 -20.66 -3.95
N GLY A 371 -9.61 -20.66 -5.13
CA GLY A 371 -9.59 -19.50 -6.02
C GLY A 371 -10.88 -19.26 -6.79
N ASP A 372 -11.79 -20.24 -6.79
CA ASP A 372 -13.09 -20.24 -7.46
C ASP A 372 -14.24 -19.70 -6.59
N ARG A 373 -13.91 -19.13 -5.43
CA ARG A 373 -14.90 -18.50 -4.55
C ARG A 373 -15.57 -17.31 -5.26
N PRO A 374 -16.88 -17.09 -5.04
CA PRO A 374 -17.54 -15.88 -5.53
C PRO A 374 -16.86 -14.62 -4.97
N ASN A 375 -16.48 -13.67 -5.85
CA ASN A 375 -15.85 -12.40 -5.49
C ASN A 375 -14.69 -12.55 -4.47
N PRO A 376 -13.64 -13.32 -4.78
CA PRO A 376 -12.61 -13.61 -3.79
C PRO A 376 -11.79 -12.36 -3.47
N VAL A 377 -11.67 -12.03 -2.19
CA VAL A 377 -10.64 -11.12 -1.69
C VAL A 377 -9.33 -11.91 -1.66
N THR A 378 -8.26 -11.33 -2.17
CA THR A 378 -6.93 -11.98 -2.27
C THR A 378 -5.82 -11.01 -1.90
N CYS A 379 -4.64 -11.54 -1.58
CA CYS A 379 -3.44 -10.74 -1.29
C CYS A 379 -3.62 -9.79 -0.09
N VAL A 380 -4.35 -10.24 0.94
CA VAL A 380 -4.64 -9.44 2.14
C VAL A 380 -3.49 -9.44 3.12
N GLY A 381 -3.21 -8.29 3.70
CA GLY A 381 -2.18 -8.01 4.67
C GLY A 381 -1.93 -6.51 4.77
N HIS A 382 -0.84 -6.10 5.42
CA HIS A 382 -0.45 -4.70 5.65
C HIS A 382 -1.58 -3.94 6.37
N ALA A 383 -2.06 -4.54 7.47
CA ALA A 383 -3.20 -4.07 8.21
C ALA A 383 -2.83 -3.16 9.38
N ASP A 384 -3.70 -2.20 9.71
CA ASP A 384 -3.66 -1.43 10.96
C ASP A 384 -4.96 -1.64 11.75
N LEU A 385 -4.88 -1.49 13.07
CA LEU A 385 -5.99 -1.73 13.99
C LEU A 385 -6.50 -0.45 14.64
N VAL A 386 -7.81 -0.41 14.87
CA VAL A 386 -8.44 0.66 15.63
C VAL A 386 -9.44 0.09 16.64
N GLU A 387 -9.43 0.64 17.85
CA GLU A 387 -10.42 0.36 18.88
C GLU A 387 -11.56 1.37 18.83
N THR A 388 -12.80 0.89 18.85
CA THR A 388 -14.00 1.72 18.94
C THR A 388 -14.29 2.11 20.39
N PRO A 389 -15.15 3.13 20.65
CA PRO A 389 -15.47 3.56 22.01
C PRO A 389 -16.13 2.49 22.89
N ASP A 390 -16.74 1.48 22.28
CA ASP A 390 -17.35 0.32 22.97
C ASP A 390 -16.38 -0.86 23.15
N GLY A 391 -15.09 -0.68 22.84
CA GLY A 391 -14.03 -1.65 23.05
C GLY A 391 -13.91 -2.75 22.00
N ASN A 392 -14.61 -2.62 20.87
CA ASN A 392 -14.42 -3.52 19.73
C ASN A 392 -13.22 -3.10 18.88
N TRP A 393 -12.52 -4.07 18.31
CA TRP A 393 -11.38 -3.84 17.44
C TRP A 393 -11.71 -4.14 15.99
N TYR A 394 -11.28 -3.26 15.12
CA TYR A 394 -11.42 -3.40 13.68
C TYR A 394 -10.06 -3.29 12.99
N ALA A 395 -9.89 -4.02 11.90
CA ALA A 395 -8.72 -3.95 11.04
C ALA A 395 -9.10 -3.28 9.71
N VAL A 396 -8.20 -2.39 9.24
CA VAL A 396 -8.17 -1.88 7.87
C VAL A 396 -7.01 -2.55 7.14
N PHE A 397 -7.18 -2.99 5.87
CA PHE A 397 -6.16 -3.74 5.12
C PHE A 397 -6.35 -3.65 3.61
#